data_b7f6d05c05f8187e0ac544183f367db5
#
_entry.id   b7f6d05c05f8187e0ac544183f367db5
#
_cell.length_a   1.000
_cell.length_b   1.000
_cell.length_c   1.000
_cell.angle_alpha   90.00
_cell.angle_beta   90.00
_cell.angle_gamma   90.00
#
_symmetry.space_group_name_H-M   'P 1'
#
loop_
_entity.id
_entity.type
_entity.pdbx_description
1 polymer ?
#
loop_
_entity_poly.entity_id
_entity_poly.type
_entity_poly.pdbx_seq_one_letter_code
_entity_poly.pdbx_strand_id
1 'polypeptide(L)'
;MKKVRDNWSLLLIGVFFAVSIVYLLINGTAVYVQTHDNLDSNVVYYKMLKDNHLFFVHDAKVPFLGGVDRDYIGTEFNLYAALFMLLPTPVAYFSAYFLKTIMSIYGAALLLRTASEETYKKNKNIVYLVGFLYGVMPYFPTCGFAFASLPLVLTAFIKIYRDQNTKLIPLLFFYPFLSSFFMFGIFMCGYILVFFIIDFAVNKKPAWRMLFALMTLALGFVAAEYRLFYVVLFSGVPTLRGESGFAGYSADLKYVLKTAIKALIFGQYHSATGLYICIIPTCGIYFISTNVNRANKRQWKCILTDPFNWIIALACFNALLYGLDGYIWFKKTVAFVIPALNGFSFARSLWFNCFLWCMAFCIAMIRLRNAKFKTLAYVLCVAAISSALLTPATYNDFRHNFANAVREVAGINNPYSDELTWKEFYSEKLFDKIKEDISYDGEYSVALGYHPAVLNYNGIATLDGYLSMYPQAYKEEFAALIAPEMEVNPEKKNYFTSWGGRAYVFNRELDFFPQRYTDVSQVEMRIDPEAFTDMGGVYVFSLASISNSDELGLVFINSYVNVDSPYRMYVYKNAYAN
;
A
#
# COMPACT_ATOMS: atom_id res chain seq x y z
N MET A 1 -38.84 -4.52 13.85
CA MET A 1 -38.07 -4.28 15.09
C MET A 1 -37.18 -5.46 15.52
N LYS A 2 -37.64 -6.74 15.58
CA LYS A 2 -36.81 -7.88 16.00
C LYS A 2 -35.53 -8.06 15.13
N LYS A 3 -35.64 -8.01 13.78
CA LYS A 3 -34.49 -8.09 12.86
C LYS A 3 -33.45 -6.97 13.04
N VAL A 4 -33.87 -5.76 13.38
CA VAL A 4 -32.98 -4.60 13.63
C VAL A 4 -32.24 -4.81 14.96
N ARG A 5 -32.94 -5.23 16.00
CA ARG A 5 -32.33 -5.56 17.30
C ARG A 5 -31.30 -6.68 17.20
N ASP A 6 -31.49 -7.61 16.26
CA ASP A 6 -30.58 -8.75 16.05
C ASP A 6 -29.32 -8.41 15.25
N ASN A 7 -29.31 -7.30 14.48
CA ASN A 7 -28.20 -6.86 13.61
C ASN A 7 -27.79 -5.39 13.88
N TRP A 8 -27.89 -4.94 15.12
CA TRP A 8 -27.61 -3.54 15.51
C TRP A 8 -26.23 -3.04 15.08
N SER A 9 -25.22 -3.93 15.05
CA SER A 9 -23.86 -3.57 14.60
C SER A 9 -23.82 -3.17 13.13
N LEU A 10 -24.59 -3.83 12.24
CA LEU A 10 -24.71 -3.42 10.85
C LEU A 10 -25.40 -2.06 10.70
N LEU A 11 -26.36 -1.74 11.57
CA LEU A 11 -26.96 -0.41 11.59
C LEU A 11 -25.93 0.68 11.93
N LEU A 12 -25.14 0.47 12.98
CA LEU A 12 -24.07 1.41 13.34
C LEU A 12 -23.04 1.58 12.24
N ILE A 13 -22.63 0.49 11.59
CA ILE A 13 -21.71 0.51 10.44
C ILE A 13 -22.35 1.28 9.26
N GLY A 14 -23.65 1.07 9.02
CA GLY A 14 -24.39 1.81 8.00
C GLY A 14 -24.45 3.31 8.27
N VAL A 15 -24.62 3.72 9.53
CA VAL A 15 -24.57 5.13 9.95
C VAL A 15 -23.16 5.71 9.71
N PHE A 16 -22.11 4.98 10.08
CA PHE A 16 -20.74 5.39 9.81
C PHE A 16 -20.50 5.63 8.31
N PHE A 17 -20.92 4.71 7.45
CA PHE A 17 -20.81 4.89 6.00
C PHE A 17 -21.61 6.09 5.50
N ALA A 18 -22.86 6.26 5.94
CA ALA A 18 -23.68 7.37 5.53
C ALA A 18 -23.04 8.72 5.89
N VAL A 19 -22.54 8.86 7.11
CA VAL A 19 -21.83 10.08 7.56
C VAL A 19 -20.57 10.32 6.74
N SER A 20 -19.76 9.27 6.51
CA SER A 20 -18.54 9.39 5.70
C SER A 20 -18.83 9.78 4.25
N ILE A 21 -19.86 9.20 3.64
CA ILE A 21 -20.27 9.55 2.26
C ILE A 21 -20.76 11.00 2.21
N VAL A 22 -21.60 11.43 3.16
CA VAL A 22 -22.07 12.83 3.22
C VAL A 22 -20.90 13.79 3.37
N TYR A 23 -19.92 13.49 4.24
CA TYR A 23 -18.72 14.29 4.40
C TYR A 23 -17.94 14.43 3.07
N LEU A 24 -17.74 13.31 2.34
CA LEU A 24 -17.05 13.33 1.06
C LEU A 24 -17.84 14.06 -0.04
N LEU A 25 -19.16 13.98 -0.03
CA LEU A 25 -20.01 14.72 -0.99
C LEU A 25 -19.98 16.23 -0.75
N ILE A 26 -19.87 16.68 0.50
CA ILE A 26 -19.77 18.10 0.85
C ILE A 26 -18.40 18.67 0.47
N ASN A 27 -17.32 17.94 0.80
CA ASN A 27 -15.95 18.46 0.68
C ASN A 27 -15.29 18.10 -0.68
N GLY A 28 -15.80 17.10 -1.40
CA GLY A 28 -15.22 16.65 -2.68
C GLY A 28 -13.76 16.24 -2.53
N THR A 29 -12.88 16.91 -3.28
CA THR A 29 -11.42 16.70 -3.22
C THR A 29 -10.72 17.63 -2.21
N ALA A 30 -11.44 18.49 -1.50
CA ALA A 30 -10.89 19.29 -0.40
C ALA A 30 -10.77 18.46 0.90
N VAL A 31 -10.31 17.23 0.79
CA VAL A 31 -10.07 16.28 1.88
C VAL A 31 -8.63 15.83 1.86
N TYR A 32 -8.09 15.55 3.05
CA TYR A 32 -6.76 14.97 3.17
C TYR A 32 -6.74 13.53 2.65
N VAL A 33 -5.74 13.23 1.86
CA VAL A 33 -5.37 11.88 1.43
C VAL A 33 -3.85 11.75 1.51
N GLN A 34 -3.39 10.64 2.09
CA GLN A 34 -1.96 10.38 2.23
C GLN A 34 -1.22 10.48 0.90
N THR A 35 -0.13 11.24 0.88
CA THR A 35 0.69 11.44 -0.32
C THR A 35 1.58 10.23 -0.61
N HIS A 36 2.35 9.77 0.40
CA HIS A 36 3.40 8.77 0.25
C HIS A 36 2.90 7.44 -0.31
N ASP A 37 3.53 6.96 -1.39
CA ASP A 37 3.17 5.74 -2.14
C ASP A 37 1.69 5.70 -2.60
N ASN A 38 1.05 6.85 -2.68
CA ASN A 38 -0.37 6.96 -3.00
C ASN A 38 -0.64 8.09 -3.99
N LEU A 39 -0.77 9.38 -3.54
CA LEU A 39 -0.93 10.51 -4.46
C LEU A 39 0.34 10.78 -5.27
N ASP A 40 1.52 10.46 -4.74
CA ASP A 40 2.81 10.61 -5.43
C ASP A 40 3.10 9.49 -6.44
N SER A 41 2.18 8.52 -6.60
CA SER A 41 2.44 7.33 -7.43
C SER A 41 1.17 6.65 -7.95
N ASN A 42 0.58 5.74 -7.17
CA ASN A 42 -0.44 4.79 -7.64
C ASN A 42 -1.69 5.45 -8.23
N VAL A 43 -2.18 6.55 -7.62
CA VAL A 43 -3.34 7.31 -8.11
C VAL A 43 -3.03 7.90 -9.50
N VAL A 44 -1.82 8.44 -9.64
CA VAL A 44 -1.36 9.07 -10.89
C VAL A 44 -1.15 8.05 -12.00
N TYR A 45 -0.59 6.86 -11.68
CA TYR A 45 -0.42 5.82 -12.71
C TYR A 45 -1.74 5.48 -13.39
N TYR A 46 -2.78 5.19 -12.63
CA TYR A 46 -4.08 4.84 -13.21
C TYR A 46 -4.72 6.00 -13.95
N LYS A 47 -4.53 7.24 -13.47
CA LYS A 47 -5.00 8.44 -14.19
C LYS A 47 -4.27 8.59 -15.52
N MET A 48 -2.94 8.51 -15.56
CA MET A 48 -2.16 8.56 -16.80
C MET A 48 -2.59 7.46 -17.78
N LEU A 49 -2.75 6.22 -17.30
CA LEU A 49 -3.20 5.11 -18.14
C LEU A 49 -4.60 5.36 -18.73
N LYS A 50 -5.50 5.99 -17.96
CA LYS A 50 -6.83 6.34 -18.43
C LYS A 50 -6.81 7.46 -19.45
N ASP A 51 -6.13 8.56 -19.15
CA ASP A 51 -6.13 9.77 -19.97
C ASP A 51 -5.42 9.55 -21.31
N ASN A 52 -4.41 8.66 -21.33
CA ASN A 52 -3.67 8.31 -22.54
C ASN A 52 -4.19 7.01 -23.21
N HIS A 53 -5.32 6.44 -22.76
CA HIS A 53 -5.91 5.20 -23.32
C HIS A 53 -4.97 3.99 -23.32
N LEU A 54 -4.12 3.84 -22.28
CA LEU A 54 -3.06 2.85 -22.20
C LEU A 54 -3.44 1.57 -21.40
N PHE A 55 -4.69 1.42 -20.96
CA PHE A 55 -5.16 0.15 -20.43
C PHE A 55 -5.17 -0.91 -21.53
N PHE A 56 -4.70 -2.12 -21.23
CA PHE A 56 -4.60 -3.27 -22.15
C PHE A 56 -3.69 -3.06 -23.38
N VAL A 57 -2.90 -1.98 -23.43
CA VAL A 57 -1.96 -1.72 -24.50
C VAL A 57 -0.58 -2.28 -24.11
N HIS A 58 0.15 -2.86 -25.07
CA HIS A 58 1.56 -3.24 -25.01
C HIS A 58 2.39 -2.31 -25.91
N ASP A 59 3.68 -2.32 -25.75
CA ASP A 59 4.64 -1.57 -26.58
C ASP A 59 4.32 -0.06 -26.67
N ALA A 60 3.73 0.50 -25.60
CA ALA A 60 3.40 1.91 -25.52
C ALA A 60 4.24 2.61 -24.46
N LYS A 61 4.47 3.91 -24.68
CA LYS A 61 5.19 4.76 -23.73
C LYS A 61 4.20 5.53 -22.85
N VAL A 62 4.51 5.59 -21.55
CA VAL A 62 3.75 6.38 -20.60
C VAL A 62 4.50 7.68 -20.35
N PRO A 63 3.85 8.86 -20.31
CA PRO A 63 4.52 10.16 -20.33
C PRO A 63 5.16 10.54 -18.98
N PHE A 64 5.97 9.64 -18.41
CA PHE A 64 6.83 9.92 -17.25
C PHE A 64 8.08 9.03 -17.30
N LEU A 65 9.10 9.38 -16.52
CA LEU A 65 10.41 8.72 -16.62
C LEU A 65 10.90 8.61 -18.07
N GLY A 66 10.89 9.74 -18.79
CA GLY A 66 11.35 9.82 -20.19
C GLY A 66 10.57 8.94 -21.18
N GLY A 67 9.33 8.59 -20.85
CA GLY A 67 8.54 7.67 -21.68
C GLY A 67 8.79 6.20 -21.33
N VAL A 68 8.68 5.85 -20.07
CA VAL A 68 8.81 4.46 -19.61
C VAL A 68 7.79 3.56 -20.29
N ASP A 69 8.19 2.31 -20.57
CA ASP A 69 7.30 1.35 -21.18
C ASP A 69 6.12 0.98 -20.27
N ARG A 70 4.93 0.84 -20.88
CA ARG A 70 3.67 0.50 -20.20
C ARG A 70 3.77 -0.76 -19.36
N ASP A 71 4.58 -1.73 -19.76
CA ASP A 71 4.68 -3.01 -19.07
C ASP A 71 5.38 -2.93 -17.70
N TYR A 72 6.07 -1.84 -17.40
CA TYR A 72 6.63 -1.57 -16.06
C TYR A 72 5.59 -1.05 -15.07
N ILE A 73 4.42 -0.59 -15.52
CA ILE A 73 3.31 -0.19 -14.65
C ILE A 73 2.43 -1.40 -14.36
N GLY A 74 1.91 -1.49 -13.14
CA GLY A 74 1.11 -2.62 -12.68
C GLY A 74 -0.04 -3.02 -13.61
N THR A 75 -0.50 -4.25 -13.42
CA THR A 75 -1.56 -4.85 -14.23
C THR A 75 -2.91 -4.14 -14.09
N GLU A 76 -3.69 -4.16 -15.15
CA GLU A 76 -5.10 -3.77 -15.19
C GLU A 76 -6.06 -4.84 -14.65
N PHE A 77 -5.61 -6.10 -14.54
CA PHE A 77 -6.42 -7.22 -14.07
C PHE A 77 -6.55 -7.28 -12.54
N ASN A 78 -6.88 -6.13 -11.94
CA ASN A 78 -7.24 -6.07 -10.53
C ASN A 78 -8.40 -5.09 -10.29
N LEU A 79 -9.15 -5.31 -9.20
CA LEU A 79 -10.35 -4.52 -8.90
C LEU A 79 -10.03 -3.03 -8.66
N TYR A 80 -8.87 -2.71 -8.08
CA TYR A 80 -8.47 -1.32 -7.85
C TYR A 80 -8.28 -0.60 -9.19
N ALA A 81 -7.50 -1.18 -10.11
CA ALA A 81 -7.33 -0.64 -11.47
C ALA A 81 -8.65 -0.51 -12.23
N ALA A 82 -9.53 -1.52 -12.13
CA ALA A 82 -10.84 -1.50 -12.77
C ALA A 82 -11.72 -0.32 -12.29
N LEU A 83 -11.65 0.04 -11.00
CA LEU A 83 -12.37 1.21 -10.50
C LEU A 83 -11.84 2.50 -11.14
N PHE A 84 -10.53 2.68 -11.25
CA PHE A 84 -9.94 3.86 -11.90
C PHE A 84 -10.20 3.91 -13.41
N MET A 85 -10.27 2.77 -14.06
CA MET A 85 -10.64 2.70 -15.47
C MET A 85 -12.10 3.17 -15.70
N LEU A 86 -13.03 2.78 -14.82
CA LEU A 86 -14.46 3.01 -15.01
C LEU A 86 -14.98 4.31 -14.39
N LEU A 87 -14.37 4.81 -13.31
CA LEU A 87 -14.86 5.94 -12.53
C LEU A 87 -13.90 7.14 -12.62
N PRO A 88 -14.37 8.38 -12.35
CA PRO A 88 -13.48 9.51 -12.10
C PRO A 88 -12.48 9.20 -10.98
N THR A 89 -11.24 9.66 -11.11
CA THR A 89 -10.12 9.29 -10.23
C THR A 89 -10.43 9.42 -8.73
N PRO A 90 -10.97 10.55 -8.21
CA PRO A 90 -11.31 10.64 -6.78
C PRO A 90 -12.44 9.68 -6.38
N VAL A 91 -13.45 9.50 -7.25
CA VAL A 91 -14.57 8.58 -6.99
C VAL A 91 -14.08 7.14 -6.92
N ALA A 92 -13.15 6.73 -7.80
CA ALA A 92 -12.53 5.41 -7.79
C ALA A 92 -11.82 5.15 -6.45
N TYR A 93 -11.01 6.11 -6.00
CA TYR A 93 -10.26 6.02 -4.75
C TYR A 93 -11.17 5.82 -3.53
N PHE A 94 -12.16 6.69 -3.35
CA PHE A 94 -13.08 6.60 -2.21
C PHE A 94 -14.00 5.38 -2.29
N SER A 95 -14.44 4.99 -3.51
CA SER A 95 -15.21 3.75 -3.70
C SER A 95 -14.42 2.52 -3.27
N ALA A 96 -13.12 2.47 -3.57
CA ALA A 96 -12.26 1.36 -3.13
C ALA A 96 -12.21 1.24 -1.60
N TYR A 97 -12.18 2.37 -0.87
CA TYR A 97 -12.20 2.37 0.59
C TYR A 97 -13.48 1.74 1.17
N PHE A 98 -14.64 2.10 0.64
CA PHE A 98 -15.92 1.51 1.10
C PHE A 98 -16.06 0.05 0.69
N LEU A 99 -15.73 -0.29 -0.55
CA LEU A 99 -15.84 -1.66 -1.06
C LEU A 99 -14.93 -2.64 -0.32
N LYS A 100 -13.66 -2.25 -0.02
CA LYS A 100 -12.76 -3.08 0.79
C LYS A 100 -13.36 -3.36 2.18
N THR A 101 -14.00 -2.35 2.80
CA THR A 101 -14.58 -2.49 4.13
C THR A 101 -15.80 -3.41 4.12
N ILE A 102 -16.68 -3.28 3.12
CA ILE A 102 -17.82 -4.19 2.91
C ILE A 102 -17.31 -5.62 2.68
N MET A 103 -16.27 -5.80 1.85
CA MET A 103 -15.65 -7.10 1.58
C MET A 103 -15.08 -7.74 2.85
N SER A 104 -14.45 -6.96 3.72
CA SER A 104 -13.90 -7.43 5.00
C SER A 104 -15.02 -7.94 5.94
N ILE A 105 -16.12 -7.20 6.05
CA ILE A 105 -17.28 -7.58 6.87
C ILE A 105 -17.91 -8.87 6.34
N TYR A 106 -18.14 -8.93 5.04
CA TYR A 106 -18.71 -10.11 4.39
C TYR A 106 -17.79 -11.33 4.52
N GLY A 107 -16.50 -11.15 4.26
CA GLY A 107 -15.48 -12.19 4.38
C GLY A 107 -15.36 -12.75 5.79
N ALA A 108 -15.35 -11.90 6.82
CA ALA A 108 -15.32 -12.32 8.21
C ALA A 108 -16.59 -13.15 8.58
N ALA A 109 -17.75 -12.69 8.15
CA ALA A 109 -19.01 -13.40 8.36
C ALA A 109 -19.02 -14.76 7.67
N LEU A 110 -18.57 -14.83 6.41
CA LEU A 110 -18.50 -16.07 5.63
C LEU A 110 -17.50 -17.06 6.24
N LEU A 111 -16.33 -16.59 6.67
CA LEU A 111 -15.29 -17.41 7.29
C LEU A 111 -15.80 -18.06 8.59
N LEU A 112 -16.36 -17.27 9.52
CA LEU A 112 -16.85 -17.84 10.77
C LEU A 112 -18.06 -18.75 10.54
N ARG A 113 -18.96 -18.39 9.62
CA ARG A 113 -20.10 -19.23 9.24
C ARG A 113 -19.63 -20.59 8.71
N THR A 114 -18.59 -20.60 7.90
CA THR A 114 -17.97 -21.82 7.36
C THR A 114 -17.27 -22.63 8.46
N ALA A 115 -16.61 -21.97 9.39
CA ALA A 115 -15.96 -22.64 10.54
C ALA A 115 -17.02 -23.26 11.49
N SER A 116 -18.06 -22.52 11.84
CA SER A 116 -19.17 -22.96 12.70
C SER A 116 -20.40 -22.07 12.51
N GLU A 117 -21.43 -22.58 11.84
CA GLU A 117 -22.70 -21.88 11.62
C GLU A 117 -23.40 -21.51 12.93
N GLU A 118 -23.34 -22.39 13.94
CA GLU A 118 -23.93 -22.15 15.26
C GLU A 118 -23.24 -21.00 15.99
N THR A 119 -21.89 -21.02 16.01
CA THR A 119 -21.08 -19.96 16.63
C THR A 119 -21.34 -18.62 15.94
N TYR A 120 -21.43 -18.60 14.61
CA TYR A 120 -21.76 -17.42 13.85
C TYR A 120 -23.14 -16.86 14.22
N LYS A 121 -24.21 -17.68 14.21
CA LYS A 121 -25.56 -17.23 14.55
C LYS A 121 -25.64 -16.60 15.94
N LYS A 122 -24.93 -17.16 16.91
CA LYS A 122 -24.88 -16.64 18.28
C LYS A 122 -24.08 -15.34 18.40
N ASN A 123 -23.05 -15.13 17.56
CA ASN A 123 -22.05 -14.06 17.76
C ASN A 123 -21.95 -13.08 16.58
N LYS A 124 -22.91 -13.04 15.67
CA LYS A 124 -22.85 -12.28 14.40
C LYS A 124 -22.49 -10.80 14.60
N ASN A 125 -22.97 -10.12 15.65
CA ASN A 125 -22.66 -8.72 15.89
C ASN A 125 -21.16 -8.50 16.23
N ILE A 126 -20.51 -9.42 16.97
CA ILE A 126 -19.06 -9.38 17.18
C ILE A 126 -18.33 -9.56 15.85
N VAL A 127 -18.78 -10.51 15.03
CA VAL A 127 -18.16 -10.78 13.72
C VAL A 127 -18.25 -9.58 12.78
N TYR A 128 -19.40 -8.91 12.74
CA TYR A 128 -19.56 -7.70 11.94
C TYR A 128 -18.69 -6.54 12.44
N LEU A 129 -18.59 -6.36 13.78
CA LEU A 129 -17.71 -5.33 14.35
C LEU A 129 -16.23 -5.63 14.08
N VAL A 130 -15.80 -6.89 14.19
CA VAL A 130 -14.41 -7.26 13.88
C VAL A 130 -14.14 -7.21 12.36
N GLY A 131 -15.11 -7.59 11.54
CA GLY A 131 -15.01 -7.43 10.08
C GLY A 131 -14.91 -5.96 9.67
N PHE A 132 -15.68 -5.08 10.32
CA PHE A 132 -15.58 -3.64 10.15
C PHE A 132 -14.23 -3.10 10.63
N LEU A 133 -13.81 -3.47 11.84
CA LEU A 133 -12.48 -3.15 12.37
C LEU A 133 -11.39 -3.51 11.34
N TYR A 134 -11.41 -4.72 10.82
CA TYR A 134 -10.45 -5.19 9.82
C TYR A 134 -10.52 -4.35 8.54
N GLY A 135 -11.70 -3.95 8.09
CA GLY A 135 -11.90 -3.14 6.88
C GLY A 135 -11.44 -1.69 7.02
N VAL A 136 -11.54 -1.09 8.21
CA VAL A 136 -11.12 0.32 8.45
C VAL A 136 -9.67 0.46 8.89
N MET A 137 -8.94 -0.63 9.07
CA MET A 137 -7.50 -0.56 9.35
C MET A 137 -6.77 0.25 8.28
N PRO A 138 -5.76 1.06 8.68
CA PRO A 138 -4.98 1.89 7.76
C PRO A 138 -4.04 1.01 6.93
N TYR A 139 -4.57 0.46 5.84
CA TYR A 139 -3.80 -0.31 4.86
C TYR A 139 -3.26 0.56 3.75
N PHE A 140 -2.17 0.10 3.15
CA PHE A 140 -1.70 0.60 1.87
C PHE A 140 -2.83 0.56 0.83
N PRO A 141 -3.31 1.71 0.28
CA PRO A 141 -4.58 1.79 -0.43
C PRO A 141 -4.68 0.86 -1.63
N THR A 142 -3.63 0.79 -2.46
CA THR A 142 -3.58 -0.07 -3.65
C THR A 142 -3.78 -1.56 -3.34
N CYS A 143 -3.36 -2.00 -2.13
CA CYS A 143 -3.52 -3.36 -1.66
C CYS A 143 -4.77 -3.57 -0.78
N GLY A 144 -5.64 -2.59 -0.67
CA GLY A 144 -6.81 -2.65 0.21
C GLY A 144 -7.69 -3.87 -0.03
N PHE A 145 -7.96 -4.22 -1.30
CA PHE A 145 -8.72 -5.42 -1.65
C PHE A 145 -7.97 -6.71 -1.36
N ALA A 146 -6.64 -6.73 -1.53
CA ALA A 146 -5.83 -7.90 -1.21
C ALA A 146 -5.91 -8.23 0.29
N PHE A 147 -5.82 -7.23 1.17
CA PHE A 147 -6.11 -7.42 2.59
C PHE A 147 -7.55 -7.93 2.81
N ALA A 148 -8.53 -7.20 2.33
CA ALA A 148 -9.94 -7.45 2.59
C ALA A 148 -10.43 -8.83 2.09
N SER A 149 -9.78 -9.40 1.07
CA SER A 149 -10.14 -10.68 0.46
C SER A 149 -9.52 -11.90 1.17
N LEU A 150 -8.57 -11.74 2.10
CA LEU A 150 -7.95 -12.87 2.81
C LEU A 150 -8.97 -13.82 3.48
N PRO A 151 -10.02 -13.32 4.18
CA PRO A 151 -11.04 -14.21 4.73
C PRO A 151 -11.79 -15.02 3.67
N LEU A 152 -11.96 -14.46 2.45
CA LEU A 152 -12.66 -15.13 1.35
C LEU A 152 -11.86 -16.31 0.81
N VAL A 153 -10.57 -16.09 0.51
CA VAL A 153 -9.71 -17.15 0.00
C VAL A 153 -9.48 -18.25 1.04
N LEU A 154 -9.30 -17.88 2.32
CA LEU A 154 -9.20 -18.87 3.39
C LEU A 154 -10.49 -19.69 3.49
N THR A 155 -11.65 -19.07 3.36
CA THR A 155 -12.93 -19.78 3.33
C THR A 155 -13.00 -20.77 2.18
N ALA A 156 -12.54 -20.38 0.98
CA ALA A 156 -12.51 -21.28 -0.18
C ALA A 156 -11.64 -22.51 0.09
N PHE A 157 -10.42 -22.31 0.61
CA PHE A 157 -9.52 -23.43 0.93
C PHE A 157 -10.07 -24.34 2.04
N ILE A 158 -10.71 -23.79 3.09
CA ILE A 158 -11.38 -24.60 4.12
C ILE A 158 -12.48 -25.47 3.51
N LYS A 159 -13.31 -24.92 2.62
CA LYS A 159 -14.40 -25.68 1.96
C LYS A 159 -13.87 -26.74 0.99
N ILE A 160 -12.78 -26.45 0.25
CA ILE A 160 -12.12 -27.43 -0.64
C ILE A 160 -11.53 -28.58 0.19
N TYR A 161 -10.85 -28.26 1.28
CA TYR A 161 -10.22 -29.28 2.12
C TYR A 161 -11.23 -30.10 2.91
N ARG A 162 -12.08 -29.44 3.73
CA ARG A 162 -12.98 -30.09 4.69
C ARG A 162 -14.25 -30.64 4.02
N ASP A 163 -14.90 -29.79 3.21
CA ASP A 163 -16.22 -30.10 2.65
C ASP A 163 -16.11 -30.75 1.25
N GLN A 164 -14.87 -30.94 0.76
CA GLN A 164 -14.55 -31.52 -0.55
C GLN A 164 -15.21 -30.79 -1.73
N ASN A 165 -15.46 -29.48 -1.57
CA ASN A 165 -16.15 -28.67 -2.58
C ASN A 165 -15.19 -28.26 -3.71
N THR A 166 -15.02 -29.14 -4.69
CA THR A 166 -14.15 -28.91 -5.86
C THR A 166 -14.65 -27.83 -6.81
N LYS A 167 -15.95 -27.46 -6.74
CA LYS A 167 -16.53 -26.37 -7.56
C LYS A 167 -15.92 -25.00 -7.29
N LEU A 168 -15.24 -24.83 -6.15
CA LEU A 168 -14.52 -23.60 -5.81
C LEU A 168 -13.14 -23.53 -6.47
N ILE A 169 -12.56 -24.65 -6.95
CA ILE A 169 -11.22 -24.66 -7.54
C ILE A 169 -11.13 -23.72 -8.75
N PRO A 170 -12.01 -23.80 -9.77
CA PRO A 170 -11.95 -22.88 -10.90
C PRO A 170 -12.08 -21.41 -10.52
N LEU A 171 -12.81 -21.10 -9.44
CA LEU A 171 -13.00 -19.72 -8.97
C LEU A 171 -11.70 -19.12 -8.40
N LEU A 172 -10.77 -19.95 -7.93
CA LEU A 172 -9.47 -19.50 -7.46
C LEU A 172 -8.61 -18.89 -8.58
N PHE A 173 -8.86 -19.26 -9.85
CA PHE A 173 -8.20 -18.64 -10.99
C PHE A 173 -8.50 -17.12 -11.08
N PHE A 174 -9.69 -16.70 -10.68
CA PHE A 174 -10.13 -15.30 -10.70
C PHE A 174 -9.82 -14.54 -9.40
N TYR A 175 -9.39 -15.23 -8.34
CA TYR A 175 -9.08 -14.60 -7.06
C TYR A 175 -8.02 -13.49 -7.16
N PRO A 176 -6.96 -13.61 -8.00
CA PRO A 176 -5.94 -12.56 -8.16
C PRO A 176 -6.48 -11.20 -8.60
N PHE A 177 -7.68 -11.14 -9.19
CA PHE A 177 -8.37 -9.87 -9.45
C PHE A 177 -8.64 -9.05 -8.17
N LEU A 178 -8.69 -9.71 -7.01
CA LEU A 178 -8.82 -9.08 -5.69
C LEU A 178 -7.49 -8.95 -4.94
N SER A 179 -6.37 -9.40 -5.52
CA SER A 179 -5.11 -9.53 -4.80
C SER A 179 -3.93 -9.11 -5.67
N SER A 180 -2.71 -9.25 -5.16
CA SER A 180 -1.46 -9.01 -5.88
C SER A 180 -0.50 -10.17 -5.63
N PHE A 181 0.13 -10.68 -6.70
CA PHE A 181 1.11 -11.76 -6.61
C PHE A 181 2.31 -11.37 -5.75
N PHE A 182 2.88 -10.22 -6.07
CA PHE A 182 4.12 -9.73 -5.48
C PHE A 182 3.95 -9.35 -3.99
N MET A 183 2.76 -8.94 -3.58
CA MET A 183 2.49 -8.53 -2.20
C MET A 183 1.96 -9.69 -1.34
N PHE A 184 1.09 -10.52 -1.89
CA PHE A 184 0.39 -11.58 -1.15
C PHE A 184 0.54 -12.97 -1.78
N GLY A 185 0.52 -13.07 -3.11
CA GLY A 185 0.38 -14.34 -3.82
C GLY A 185 1.50 -15.32 -3.52
N ILE A 186 2.75 -14.89 -3.50
CA ILE A 186 3.92 -15.74 -3.21
C ILE A 186 3.79 -16.37 -1.83
N PHE A 187 3.47 -15.57 -0.80
CA PHE A 187 3.30 -16.08 0.57
C PHE A 187 2.09 -16.99 0.69
N MET A 188 0.98 -16.62 0.04
CA MET A 188 -0.25 -17.41 0.05
C MET A 188 -0.01 -18.79 -0.56
N CYS A 189 0.62 -18.86 -1.72
CA CYS A 189 1.03 -20.10 -2.35
C CYS A 189 1.99 -20.90 -1.46
N GLY A 190 2.96 -20.23 -0.85
CA GLY A 190 3.88 -20.81 0.10
C GLY A 190 3.20 -21.46 1.31
N TYR A 191 2.27 -20.74 1.96
CA TYR A 191 1.54 -21.27 3.11
C TYR A 191 0.66 -22.48 2.75
N ILE A 192 0.00 -22.42 1.59
CA ILE A 192 -0.82 -23.55 1.11
C ILE A 192 0.05 -24.77 0.78
N LEU A 193 1.21 -24.54 0.16
CA LEU A 193 2.18 -25.60 -0.13
C LEU A 193 2.71 -26.26 1.16
N VAL A 194 3.10 -25.44 2.14
CA VAL A 194 3.55 -25.94 3.46
C VAL A 194 2.43 -26.73 4.15
N PHE A 195 1.20 -26.21 4.12
CA PHE A 195 0.04 -26.94 4.63
C PHE A 195 -0.13 -28.30 3.93
N PHE A 196 -0.06 -28.34 2.61
CA PHE A 196 -0.17 -29.58 1.82
C PHE A 196 0.91 -30.61 2.22
N ILE A 197 2.17 -30.16 2.39
CA ILE A 197 3.30 -31.02 2.79
C ILE A 197 3.08 -31.57 4.20
N ILE A 198 2.68 -30.72 5.15
CA ILE A 198 2.40 -31.14 6.54
C ILE A 198 1.24 -32.14 6.57
N ASP A 199 0.15 -31.84 5.86
CA ASP A 199 -1.03 -32.72 5.78
C ASP A 199 -0.65 -34.09 5.21
N PHE A 200 0.15 -34.12 4.15
CA PHE A 200 0.68 -35.36 3.57
C PHE A 200 1.57 -36.12 4.57
N ALA A 201 2.45 -35.39 5.28
CA ALA A 201 3.35 -36.05 6.26
C ALA A 201 2.57 -36.70 7.43
N VAL A 202 1.48 -36.04 7.87
CA VAL A 202 0.64 -36.53 8.97
C VAL A 202 -0.32 -37.64 8.52
N ASN A 203 -1.07 -37.39 7.45
CA ASN A 203 -2.15 -38.29 7.01
C ASN A 203 -1.69 -39.39 6.06
N LYS A 204 -0.43 -39.33 5.56
CA LYS A 204 0.17 -40.27 4.61
C LYS A 204 -0.63 -40.44 3.31
N LYS A 205 -1.56 -39.51 3.04
CA LYS A 205 -2.39 -39.48 1.84
C LYS A 205 -2.37 -38.06 1.27
N PRO A 206 -2.02 -37.86 -0.01
CA PRO A 206 -1.97 -36.54 -0.59
C PRO A 206 -3.37 -35.95 -0.78
N ALA A 207 -3.58 -34.75 -0.30
CA ALA A 207 -4.81 -33.99 -0.52
C ALA A 207 -4.79 -33.34 -1.93
N TRP A 208 -4.90 -34.14 -3.01
CA TRP A 208 -4.76 -33.69 -4.40
C TRP A 208 -5.60 -32.46 -4.73
N ARG A 209 -6.78 -32.33 -4.13
CA ARG A 209 -7.63 -31.16 -4.33
C ARG A 209 -6.96 -29.85 -3.88
N MET A 210 -6.18 -29.93 -2.79
CA MET A 210 -5.43 -28.76 -2.32
C MET A 210 -4.29 -28.41 -3.27
N LEU A 211 -3.63 -29.41 -3.84
CA LEU A 211 -2.60 -29.19 -4.85
C LEU A 211 -3.19 -28.59 -6.13
N PHE A 212 -4.31 -29.11 -6.63
CA PHE A 212 -5.02 -28.54 -7.78
C PHE A 212 -5.51 -27.11 -7.49
N ALA A 213 -6.01 -26.83 -6.28
CA ALA A 213 -6.41 -25.51 -5.87
C ALA A 213 -5.22 -24.54 -5.84
N LEU A 214 -4.08 -24.97 -5.32
CA LEU A 214 -2.83 -24.21 -5.34
C LEU A 214 -2.37 -23.91 -6.77
N MET A 215 -2.34 -24.92 -7.64
CA MET A 215 -1.94 -24.74 -9.05
C MET A 215 -2.87 -23.78 -9.78
N THR A 216 -4.18 -23.88 -9.57
CA THR A 216 -5.17 -22.99 -10.18
C THR A 216 -4.98 -21.55 -9.69
N LEU A 217 -4.74 -21.35 -8.39
CA LEU A 217 -4.45 -20.03 -7.81
C LEU A 217 -3.16 -19.44 -8.40
N ALA A 218 -2.09 -20.25 -8.48
CA ALA A 218 -0.81 -19.82 -9.03
C ALA A 218 -0.94 -19.42 -10.51
N LEU A 219 -1.63 -20.23 -11.32
CA LEU A 219 -1.93 -19.92 -12.72
C LEU A 219 -2.75 -18.62 -12.85
N GLY A 220 -3.73 -18.43 -11.96
CA GLY A 220 -4.49 -17.18 -11.89
C GLY A 220 -3.62 -15.96 -11.62
N PHE A 221 -2.64 -16.07 -10.69
CA PHE A 221 -1.67 -14.99 -10.45
C PHE A 221 -0.77 -14.72 -11.65
N VAL A 222 -0.30 -15.75 -12.32
CA VAL A 222 0.52 -15.59 -13.56
C VAL A 222 -0.30 -14.87 -14.63
N ALA A 223 -1.56 -15.26 -14.81
CA ALA A 223 -2.45 -14.66 -15.80
C ALA A 223 -2.81 -13.19 -15.45
N ALA A 224 -3.08 -12.90 -14.18
CA ALA A 224 -3.44 -11.55 -13.75
C ALA A 224 -2.24 -10.58 -13.77
N GLU A 225 -1.06 -11.04 -13.35
CA GLU A 225 0.17 -10.23 -13.28
C GLU A 225 1.09 -10.46 -14.51
N TYR A 226 0.50 -10.76 -15.67
CA TYR A 226 1.23 -11.14 -16.89
C TYR A 226 2.33 -10.14 -17.28
N ARG A 227 2.13 -8.82 -17.07
CA ARG A 227 3.14 -7.79 -17.32
C ARG A 227 4.39 -7.96 -16.47
N LEU A 228 4.20 -8.23 -15.17
CA LEU A 228 5.31 -8.52 -14.26
C LEU A 228 6.12 -9.73 -14.74
N PHE A 229 5.42 -10.81 -15.09
CA PHE A 229 6.09 -12.02 -15.59
C PHE A 229 6.76 -11.77 -16.95
N TYR A 230 6.15 -10.97 -17.82
CA TYR A 230 6.77 -10.57 -19.09
C TYR A 230 8.07 -9.79 -18.85
N VAL A 231 8.03 -8.75 -18.04
CA VAL A 231 9.22 -7.92 -17.74
C VAL A 231 10.32 -8.73 -17.07
N VAL A 232 9.99 -9.58 -16.11
CA VAL A 232 11.02 -10.32 -15.33
C VAL A 232 11.60 -11.50 -16.11
N LEU A 233 10.80 -12.19 -16.95
CA LEU A 233 11.23 -13.45 -17.58
C LEU A 233 11.53 -13.32 -19.06
N PHE A 234 10.94 -12.36 -19.78
CA PHE A 234 10.98 -12.33 -21.25
C PHE A 234 11.52 -11.04 -21.85
N SER A 235 11.51 -9.90 -21.13
CA SER A 235 11.98 -8.62 -21.70
C SER A 235 13.49 -8.61 -21.97
N GLY A 236 14.27 -9.36 -21.23
CA GLY A 236 15.74 -9.33 -21.31
C GLY A 236 16.39 -8.02 -20.87
N VAL A 237 15.60 -7.06 -20.41
CA VAL A 237 16.06 -5.71 -20.00
C VAL A 237 16.41 -5.71 -18.53
N PRO A 238 17.66 -5.40 -18.14
CA PRO A 238 18.05 -5.23 -16.75
C PRO A 238 17.21 -4.16 -16.06
N THR A 239 16.73 -4.45 -14.86
CA THR A 239 15.94 -3.51 -14.07
C THR A 239 16.69 -3.10 -12.79
N LEU A 240 16.39 -1.94 -12.27
CA LEU A 240 16.98 -1.45 -11.01
C LEU A 240 16.81 -2.44 -9.84
N ARG A 241 15.80 -3.32 -9.88
CA ARG A 241 15.57 -4.35 -8.85
C ARG A 241 16.47 -5.56 -9.02
N GLY A 242 16.75 -5.96 -10.24
CA GLY A 242 17.64 -7.08 -10.55
C GLY A 242 19.10 -6.76 -10.18
N GLU A 243 19.50 -5.51 -10.35
CA GLU A 243 20.85 -5.02 -10.07
C GLU A 243 21.05 -4.57 -8.61
N SER A 244 20.02 -4.67 -7.76
CA SER A 244 20.13 -4.30 -6.34
C SER A 244 21.09 -5.26 -5.61
N GLY A 245 22.19 -4.71 -5.09
CA GLY A 245 23.19 -5.44 -4.30
C GLY A 245 22.72 -5.73 -2.86
N PHE A 246 23.63 -6.28 -2.07
CA PHE A 246 23.40 -6.60 -0.64
C PHE A 246 23.80 -5.47 0.32
N ALA A 247 24.05 -4.27 -0.20
CA ALA A 247 24.36 -3.11 0.63
C ALA A 247 23.17 -2.75 1.55
N GLY A 248 23.46 -2.43 2.81
CA GLY A 248 22.42 -2.07 3.80
C GLY A 248 21.84 -3.23 4.61
N TYR A 249 22.13 -4.49 4.26
CA TYR A 249 21.71 -5.63 5.07
C TYR A 249 22.64 -5.85 6.27
N SER A 250 22.05 -6.19 7.43
CA SER A 250 22.79 -6.45 8.66
C SER A 250 23.34 -7.89 8.72
N ALA A 251 24.54 -8.05 9.27
CA ALA A 251 25.08 -9.36 9.64
C ALA A 251 24.81 -9.74 11.10
N ASP A 252 24.17 -8.86 11.90
CA ASP A 252 23.91 -9.09 13.32
C ASP A 252 22.55 -9.77 13.56
N LEU A 253 22.58 -10.95 14.17
CA LEU A 253 21.37 -11.70 14.54
C LEU A 253 20.53 -10.99 15.62
N LYS A 254 21.15 -10.16 16.49
CA LYS A 254 20.41 -9.34 17.47
C LYS A 254 19.53 -8.32 16.77
N TYR A 255 20.01 -7.75 15.65
CA TYR A 255 19.21 -6.88 14.81
C TYR A 255 17.95 -7.58 14.29
N VAL A 256 18.07 -8.83 13.80
CA VAL A 256 16.93 -9.65 13.34
C VAL A 256 15.88 -9.80 14.42
N LEU A 257 16.28 -10.23 15.62
CA LEU A 257 15.35 -10.45 16.74
C LEU A 257 14.69 -9.14 17.20
N LYS A 258 15.47 -8.06 17.34
CA LYS A 258 14.94 -6.74 17.69
C LYS A 258 13.92 -6.25 16.67
N THR A 259 14.24 -6.38 15.38
CA THR A 259 13.37 -5.96 14.28
C THR A 259 12.09 -6.83 14.22
N ALA A 260 12.20 -8.13 14.41
CA ALA A 260 11.06 -9.05 14.47
C ALA A 260 10.12 -8.71 15.63
N ILE A 261 10.63 -8.49 16.84
CA ILE A 261 9.82 -8.12 18.01
C ILE A 261 9.16 -6.76 17.79
N LYS A 262 9.90 -5.77 17.28
CA LYS A 262 9.36 -4.44 16.96
C LYS A 262 8.22 -4.55 15.95
N ALA A 263 8.42 -5.31 14.87
CA ALA A 263 7.42 -5.52 13.84
C ALA A 263 6.17 -6.28 14.34
N LEU A 264 6.36 -7.29 15.22
CA LEU A 264 5.26 -8.03 15.81
C LEU A 264 4.33 -7.13 16.63
N ILE A 265 4.90 -6.17 17.37
CA ILE A 265 4.17 -5.29 18.29
C ILE A 265 3.63 -4.06 17.56
N PHE A 266 4.48 -3.33 16.86
CA PHE A 266 4.15 -2.02 16.27
C PHE A 266 3.73 -2.08 14.81
N GLY A 267 3.91 -3.23 14.15
CA GLY A 267 3.64 -3.38 12.73
C GLY A 267 4.67 -2.68 11.85
N GLN A 268 4.24 -2.35 10.66
CA GLN A 268 5.02 -1.70 9.61
C GLN A 268 4.09 -0.66 8.93
N TYR A 269 4.63 0.44 8.42
CA TYR A 269 3.83 1.60 8.00
C TYR A 269 2.80 1.31 6.89
N HIS A 270 3.01 0.28 6.05
CA HIS A 270 2.01 -0.16 5.07
C HIS A 270 0.89 -1.04 5.67
N SER A 271 1.12 -1.63 6.86
CA SER A 271 0.17 -2.55 7.49
C SER A 271 0.45 -2.78 8.97
N ALA A 272 -0.52 -3.34 9.66
CA ALA A 272 -0.44 -3.76 11.06
C ALA A 272 -0.16 -2.62 12.07
N THR A 273 -0.18 -1.35 11.66
CA THR A 273 -0.06 -0.21 12.56
C THR A 273 -1.35 -0.03 13.37
N GLY A 274 -1.21 0.38 14.63
CA GLY A 274 -2.35 0.61 15.55
C GLY A 274 -2.88 -0.64 16.26
N LEU A 275 -2.45 -1.85 15.90
CA LEU A 275 -2.86 -3.08 16.58
C LEU A 275 -2.36 -3.14 18.03
N TYR A 276 -1.25 -2.49 18.34
CA TYR A 276 -0.59 -2.51 19.66
C TYR A 276 -1.37 -1.79 20.76
N ILE A 277 -2.32 -0.92 20.42
CA ILE A 277 -3.08 -0.14 21.42
C ILE A 277 -4.12 -1.01 22.13
N CYS A 278 -4.86 -1.83 21.41
CA CYS A 278 -5.97 -2.60 21.96
C CYS A 278 -5.89 -4.09 21.60
N ILE A 279 -5.68 -4.42 20.33
CA ILE A 279 -5.83 -5.79 19.81
C ILE A 279 -4.73 -6.71 20.36
N ILE A 280 -3.46 -6.33 20.19
CA ILE A 280 -2.32 -7.15 20.65
C ILE A 280 -2.33 -7.33 22.18
N PRO A 281 -2.49 -6.28 23.01
CA PRO A 281 -2.59 -6.46 24.46
C PRO A 281 -3.74 -7.36 24.89
N THR A 282 -4.92 -7.19 24.29
CA THR A 282 -6.09 -8.04 24.58
C THR A 282 -5.82 -9.50 24.22
N CYS A 283 -5.27 -9.77 23.05
CA CYS A 283 -4.90 -11.12 22.62
C CYS A 283 -3.78 -11.71 23.50
N GLY A 284 -2.79 -10.91 23.88
CA GLY A 284 -1.70 -11.32 24.77
C GLY A 284 -2.18 -11.71 26.17
N ILE A 285 -3.02 -10.88 26.79
CA ILE A 285 -3.64 -11.19 28.08
C ILE A 285 -4.47 -12.48 27.99
N TYR A 286 -5.27 -12.61 26.93
CA TYR A 286 -6.07 -13.80 26.71
C TYR A 286 -5.20 -15.05 26.51
N PHE A 287 -4.12 -14.95 25.71
CA PHE A 287 -3.15 -16.02 25.47
C PHE A 287 -2.52 -16.51 26.78
N ILE A 288 -1.98 -15.58 27.57
CA ILE A 288 -1.31 -15.90 28.85
C ILE A 288 -2.30 -16.52 29.84
N SER A 289 -3.43 -15.84 30.09
CA SER A 289 -4.40 -16.30 31.10
C SER A 289 -4.99 -17.67 30.78
N THR A 290 -5.31 -17.91 29.49
CA THR A 290 -5.89 -19.18 29.05
C THR A 290 -4.88 -20.33 29.09
N ASN A 291 -3.65 -20.10 28.59
CA ASN A 291 -2.65 -21.15 28.50
C ASN A 291 -2.00 -21.46 29.85
N VAL A 292 -1.79 -20.46 30.72
CA VAL A 292 -1.34 -20.71 32.13
C VAL A 292 -2.37 -21.55 32.87
N ASN A 293 -3.67 -21.23 32.80
CA ASN A 293 -4.72 -22.01 33.42
C ASN A 293 -4.77 -23.45 32.89
N ARG A 294 -4.61 -23.65 31.57
CA ARG A 294 -4.55 -24.99 30.96
C ARG A 294 -3.30 -25.76 31.35
N ALA A 295 -2.14 -25.11 31.40
CA ALA A 295 -0.89 -25.73 31.86
C ALA A 295 -0.97 -26.19 33.32
N ASN A 296 -1.51 -25.36 34.21
CA ASN A 296 -1.73 -25.70 35.62
C ASN A 296 -2.67 -26.92 35.77
N LYS A 297 -3.63 -27.06 34.86
CA LYS A 297 -4.52 -28.23 34.80
C LYS A 297 -3.96 -29.39 33.98
N ARG A 298 -2.69 -29.33 33.51
CA ARG A 298 -2.02 -30.33 32.66
C ARG A 298 -2.76 -30.61 31.32
N GLN A 299 -3.50 -29.63 30.79
CA GLN A 299 -4.29 -29.76 29.57
C GLN A 299 -3.46 -29.40 28.32
N TRP A 300 -2.27 -30.02 28.16
CA TRP A 300 -1.33 -29.72 27.06
C TRP A 300 -1.94 -29.93 25.68
N LYS A 301 -2.76 -30.98 25.53
CA LYS A 301 -3.44 -31.24 24.26
C LYS A 301 -4.32 -30.05 23.84
N CYS A 302 -5.04 -29.43 24.79
CA CYS A 302 -5.88 -28.26 24.51
C CYS A 302 -5.06 -27.02 24.12
N ILE A 303 -3.83 -26.89 24.64
CA ILE A 303 -2.93 -25.80 24.21
C ILE A 303 -2.46 -26.02 22.77
N LEU A 304 -2.04 -27.26 22.44
CA LEU A 304 -1.50 -27.59 21.12
C LEU A 304 -2.56 -27.65 20.01
N THR A 305 -3.82 -27.93 20.34
CA THR A 305 -4.91 -28.03 19.35
C THR A 305 -5.75 -26.77 19.24
N ASP A 306 -5.48 -25.70 20.03
CA ASP A 306 -6.25 -24.47 19.97
C ASP A 306 -5.89 -23.65 18.73
N PRO A 307 -6.84 -23.38 17.80
CA PRO A 307 -6.59 -22.54 16.63
C PRO A 307 -6.07 -21.14 16.98
N PHE A 308 -6.49 -20.57 18.12
CA PHE A 308 -6.01 -19.28 18.59
C PHE A 308 -4.48 -19.26 18.76
N ASN A 309 -3.92 -20.32 19.37
CA ASN A 309 -2.48 -20.42 19.59
C ASN A 309 -1.70 -20.56 18.27
N TRP A 310 -2.24 -21.29 17.30
CA TRP A 310 -1.62 -21.43 15.98
C TRP A 310 -1.64 -20.12 15.18
N ILE A 311 -2.69 -19.32 15.31
CA ILE A 311 -2.77 -17.99 14.72
C ILE A 311 -1.68 -17.09 15.29
N ILE A 312 -1.49 -17.08 16.61
CA ILE A 312 -0.42 -16.33 17.27
C ILE A 312 0.97 -16.83 16.81
N ALA A 313 1.17 -18.15 16.75
CA ALA A 313 2.43 -18.74 16.29
C ALA A 313 2.75 -18.31 14.85
N LEU A 314 1.76 -18.30 13.95
CA LEU A 314 1.94 -17.83 12.57
C LEU A 314 2.25 -16.32 12.51
N ALA A 315 1.61 -15.51 13.36
CA ALA A 315 1.93 -14.08 13.44
C ALA A 315 3.37 -13.84 13.92
N CYS A 316 3.86 -14.63 14.88
CA CYS A 316 5.26 -14.60 15.32
C CYS A 316 6.21 -15.06 14.22
N PHE A 317 5.85 -16.10 13.46
CA PHE A 317 6.63 -16.57 12.31
C PHE A 317 6.77 -15.50 11.23
N ASN A 318 5.67 -14.81 10.87
CA ASN A 318 5.70 -13.71 9.91
C ASN A 318 6.60 -12.55 10.38
N ALA A 319 6.55 -12.23 11.66
CA ALA A 319 7.42 -11.21 12.22
C ALA A 319 8.90 -11.63 12.21
N LEU A 320 9.18 -12.92 12.41
CA LEU A 320 10.54 -13.46 12.28
C LEU A 320 11.03 -13.36 10.83
N LEU A 321 10.20 -13.71 9.84
CA LEU A 321 10.53 -13.54 8.42
C LEU A 321 10.79 -12.06 8.07
N TYR A 322 10.03 -11.14 8.67
CA TYR A 322 10.27 -9.70 8.55
C TYR A 322 11.66 -9.32 9.05
N GLY A 323 12.07 -9.80 10.22
CA GLY A 323 13.41 -9.57 10.76
C GLY A 323 14.50 -10.20 9.90
N LEU A 324 14.28 -11.42 9.40
CA LEU A 324 15.22 -12.16 8.53
C LEU A 324 15.40 -11.45 7.18
N ASP A 325 14.41 -10.72 6.68
CA ASP A 325 14.50 -9.98 5.42
C ASP A 325 15.64 -8.93 5.45
N GLY A 326 15.96 -8.39 6.62
CA GLY A 326 17.10 -7.49 6.83
C GLY A 326 18.44 -8.19 7.09
N TYR A 327 18.51 -9.52 7.05
CA TYR A 327 19.70 -10.30 7.40
C TYR A 327 20.46 -10.78 6.17
N ILE A 328 21.73 -10.37 6.04
CA ILE A 328 22.54 -10.59 4.83
C ILE A 328 22.67 -12.08 4.46
N TRP A 329 22.87 -12.96 5.44
CA TRP A 329 23.03 -14.39 5.16
C TRP A 329 21.75 -15.05 4.68
N PHE A 330 20.60 -14.62 5.20
CA PHE A 330 19.29 -15.08 4.68
C PHE A 330 19.12 -14.67 3.22
N LYS A 331 19.39 -13.40 2.90
CA LYS A 331 19.28 -12.88 1.52
C LYS A 331 20.22 -13.62 0.56
N LYS A 332 21.48 -13.79 0.93
CA LYS A 332 22.45 -14.54 0.11
C LYS A 332 22.02 -16.00 -0.10
N THR A 333 21.49 -16.65 0.93
CA THR A 333 20.99 -18.04 0.82
C THR A 333 19.81 -18.10 -0.13
N VAL A 334 18.84 -17.20 -0.01
CA VAL A 334 17.68 -17.14 -0.91
C VAL A 334 18.13 -16.90 -2.36
N ALA A 335 18.99 -15.91 -2.60
CA ALA A 335 19.49 -15.59 -3.93
C ALA A 335 20.29 -16.78 -4.55
N PHE A 336 21.02 -17.55 -3.74
CA PHE A 336 21.71 -18.73 -4.19
C PHE A 336 20.77 -19.89 -4.56
N VAL A 337 19.74 -20.14 -3.73
CA VAL A 337 18.81 -21.28 -3.93
C VAL A 337 17.77 -20.97 -5.00
N ILE A 338 17.26 -19.73 -5.03
CA ILE A 338 16.21 -19.28 -5.95
C ILE A 338 16.59 -17.89 -6.50
N PRO A 339 17.46 -17.83 -7.54
CA PRO A 339 17.94 -16.55 -8.09
C PRO A 339 16.83 -15.58 -8.49
N ALA A 340 15.69 -16.09 -8.94
CA ALA A 340 14.51 -15.28 -9.29
C ALA A 340 13.91 -14.49 -8.11
N LEU A 341 14.25 -14.83 -6.86
CA LEU A 341 13.86 -14.11 -5.66
C LEU A 341 14.94 -13.12 -5.17
N ASN A 342 16.01 -12.90 -5.95
CA ASN A 342 16.93 -11.81 -5.65
C ASN A 342 16.16 -10.46 -5.66
N GLY A 343 16.40 -9.63 -4.64
CA GLY A 343 15.66 -8.37 -4.48
C GLY A 343 14.20 -8.51 -3.99
N PHE A 344 13.66 -9.74 -3.82
CA PHE A 344 12.33 -9.94 -3.25
C PHE A 344 12.32 -9.61 -1.75
N SER A 345 11.28 -8.88 -1.30
CA SER A 345 11.11 -8.52 0.10
C SER A 345 10.22 -9.51 0.86
N PHE A 346 10.83 -10.32 1.73
CA PHE A 346 10.14 -11.23 2.64
C PHE A 346 9.45 -10.49 3.81
N ALA A 347 9.78 -9.21 4.01
CA ALA A 347 9.12 -8.35 5.00
C ALA A 347 7.60 -8.25 4.78
N ARG A 348 7.12 -8.48 3.56
CA ARG A 348 5.70 -8.49 3.22
C ARG A 348 4.91 -9.61 3.89
N SER A 349 5.55 -10.66 4.41
CA SER A 349 4.90 -11.66 5.25
C SER A 349 4.15 -11.05 6.44
N LEU A 350 4.65 -9.95 6.99
CA LEU A 350 4.03 -9.23 8.11
C LEU A 350 2.64 -8.66 7.77
N TRP A 351 2.34 -8.43 6.48
CA TRP A 351 1.05 -7.89 6.05
C TRP A 351 -0.12 -8.81 6.39
N PHE A 352 0.11 -10.12 6.47
CA PHE A 352 -0.87 -11.10 6.93
C PHE A 352 -1.22 -10.92 8.41
N ASN A 353 -0.34 -10.30 9.20
CA ASN A 353 -0.56 -10.15 10.64
C ASN A 353 -1.79 -9.29 10.99
N CYS A 354 -2.19 -8.34 10.14
CA CYS A 354 -3.46 -7.63 10.32
C CYS A 354 -4.64 -8.60 10.38
N PHE A 355 -4.70 -9.51 9.42
CA PHE A 355 -5.75 -10.52 9.38
C PHE A 355 -5.65 -11.50 10.55
N LEU A 356 -4.45 -11.99 10.84
CA LEU A 356 -4.22 -12.96 11.94
C LEU A 356 -4.59 -12.38 13.30
N TRP A 357 -4.18 -11.15 13.60
CA TRP A 357 -4.53 -10.49 14.84
C TRP A 357 -6.02 -10.20 14.96
N CYS A 358 -6.69 -9.75 13.90
CA CYS A 358 -8.14 -9.55 13.89
C CYS A 358 -8.90 -10.88 14.06
N MET A 359 -8.41 -11.97 13.46
CA MET A 359 -8.98 -13.31 13.63
C MET A 359 -8.80 -13.83 15.07
N ALA A 360 -7.60 -13.68 15.65
CA ALA A 360 -7.34 -14.00 17.05
C ALA A 360 -8.25 -13.20 17.99
N PHE A 361 -8.35 -11.89 17.76
CA PHE A 361 -9.21 -10.99 18.52
C PHE A 361 -10.68 -11.42 18.44
N CYS A 362 -11.17 -11.77 17.25
CA CYS A 362 -12.54 -12.28 17.06
C CYS A 362 -12.79 -13.53 17.91
N ILE A 363 -11.87 -14.51 17.90
CA ILE A 363 -11.97 -15.72 18.71
C ILE A 363 -11.98 -15.37 20.20
N ALA A 364 -11.10 -14.49 20.66
CA ALA A 364 -11.05 -14.04 22.05
C ALA A 364 -12.35 -13.37 22.49
N MET A 365 -12.91 -12.45 21.66
CA MET A 365 -14.17 -11.77 21.96
C MET A 365 -15.38 -12.71 22.01
N ILE A 366 -15.45 -13.67 21.08
CA ILE A 366 -16.50 -14.71 21.08
C ILE A 366 -16.42 -15.55 22.37
N ARG A 367 -15.22 -15.99 22.75
CA ARG A 367 -15.02 -16.80 23.97
C ARG A 367 -15.31 -16.01 25.23
N LEU A 368 -14.90 -14.73 25.28
CA LEU A 368 -15.19 -13.82 26.40
C LEU A 368 -16.69 -13.61 26.58
N ARG A 369 -17.43 -13.36 25.47
CA ARG A 369 -18.88 -13.26 25.49
C ARG A 369 -19.54 -14.54 26.00
N ASN A 370 -19.08 -15.71 25.52
CA ASN A 370 -19.62 -17.01 25.90
C ASN A 370 -19.32 -17.34 27.40
N ALA A 371 -18.24 -16.78 27.97
CA ALA A 371 -17.90 -16.84 29.39
C ALA A 371 -18.69 -15.83 30.23
N LYS A 372 -19.81 -15.27 29.74
CA LYS A 372 -20.70 -14.29 30.36
C LYS A 372 -20.17 -12.85 30.50
N PHE A 373 -18.99 -12.54 29.96
CA PHE A 373 -18.42 -11.17 29.91
C PHE A 373 -18.85 -10.42 28.64
N LYS A 374 -20.16 -10.43 28.36
CA LYS A 374 -20.73 -9.88 27.12
C LYS A 374 -20.41 -8.40 26.95
N THR A 375 -20.63 -7.57 27.98
CA THR A 375 -20.39 -6.13 27.93
C THR A 375 -18.92 -5.84 27.65
N LEU A 376 -18.00 -6.50 28.34
CA LEU A 376 -16.57 -6.34 28.14
C LEU A 376 -16.15 -6.67 26.70
N ALA A 377 -16.68 -7.74 26.11
CA ALA A 377 -16.40 -8.11 24.72
C ALA A 377 -16.80 -7.00 23.73
N TYR A 378 -17.97 -6.37 23.93
CA TYR A 378 -18.39 -5.27 23.05
C TYR A 378 -17.61 -3.98 23.30
N VAL A 379 -17.30 -3.65 24.57
CA VAL A 379 -16.44 -2.50 24.90
C VAL A 379 -15.07 -2.63 24.24
N LEU A 380 -14.47 -3.82 24.30
CA LEU A 380 -13.18 -4.07 23.63
C LEU A 380 -13.29 -3.99 22.09
N CYS A 381 -14.39 -4.45 21.49
CA CYS A 381 -14.62 -4.26 20.05
C CYS A 381 -14.69 -2.76 19.69
N VAL A 382 -15.43 -1.96 20.46
CA VAL A 382 -15.53 -0.52 20.23
C VAL A 382 -14.18 0.16 20.44
N ALA A 383 -13.47 -0.17 21.52
CA ALA A 383 -12.13 0.36 21.79
C ALA A 383 -11.13 0.03 20.66
N ALA A 384 -11.18 -1.20 20.13
CA ALA A 384 -10.33 -1.60 19.00
C ALA A 384 -10.66 -0.81 17.71
N ILE A 385 -11.95 -0.62 17.40
CA ILE A 385 -12.38 0.19 16.26
C ILE A 385 -11.94 1.65 16.43
N SER A 386 -12.18 2.23 17.60
CA SER A 386 -11.75 3.61 17.90
C SER A 386 -10.23 3.75 17.79
N SER A 387 -9.46 2.77 18.30
CA SER A 387 -8.01 2.81 18.16
C SER A 387 -7.57 2.74 16.70
N ALA A 388 -8.18 1.88 15.87
CA ALA A 388 -7.85 1.80 14.45
C ALA A 388 -8.16 3.10 13.69
N LEU A 389 -9.31 3.73 13.99
CA LEU A 389 -9.73 4.98 13.35
C LEU A 389 -8.91 6.21 13.80
N LEU A 390 -8.42 6.22 15.05
CA LEU A 390 -7.80 7.42 15.65
C LEU A 390 -6.27 7.32 15.80
N THR A 391 -5.67 6.15 15.58
CA THR A 391 -4.21 5.99 15.66
C THR A 391 -3.50 6.79 14.57
N PRO A 392 -2.42 7.52 14.91
CA PRO A 392 -1.55 8.12 13.91
C PRO A 392 -0.84 7.01 13.13
N ALA A 393 -1.25 6.83 11.89
CA ALA A 393 -0.70 5.85 10.96
C ALA A 393 -0.67 6.45 9.55
N THR A 394 0.31 6.06 8.75
CA THR A 394 0.58 6.65 7.43
C THR A 394 -0.67 6.72 6.55
N TYR A 395 -1.44 5.64 6.46
CA TYR A 395 -2.63 5.60 5.59
C TYR A 395 -3.95 5.77 6.36
N ASN A 396 -3.95 6.55 7.45
CA ASN A 396 -5.17 6.82 8.22
C ASN A 396 -5.80 8.17 7.82
N ASP A 397 -6.25 8.26 6.56
CA ASP A 397 -6.94 9.44 6.03
C ASP A 397 -8.16 9.83 6.88
N PHE A 398 -8.88 8.85 7.46
CA PHE A 398 -10.02 9.12 8.34
C PHE A 398 -9.62 9.97 9.55
N ARG A 399 -8.51 9.62 10.23
CA ARG A 399 -8.06 10.36 11.41
C ARG A 399 -7.78 11.82 11.09
N HIS A 400 -7.06 12.08 9.98
CA HIS A 400 -6.70 13.44 9.58
C HIS A 400 -7.95 14.26 9.23
N ASN A 401 -8.85 13.73 8.42
CA ASN A 401 -10.09 14.39 8.05
C ASN A 401 -11.02 14.62 9.25
N PHE A 402 -11.13 13.64 10.16
CA PHE A 402 -11.91 13.77 11.39
C PHE A 402 -11.33 14.85 12.31
N ALA A 403 -10.01 14.86 12.49
CA ALA A 403 -9.35 15.87 13.30
C ALA A 403 -9.51 17.28 12.70
N ASN A 404 -9.42 17.43 11.37
CA ASN A 404 -9.65 18.69 10.69
C ASN A 404 -11.09 19.18 10.86
N ALA A 405 -12.08 18.31 10.66
CA ALA A 405 -13.49 18.66 10.86
C ALA A 405 -13.79 19.09 12.30
N VAL A 406 -13.22 18.40 13.32
CA VAL A 406 -13.39 18.80 14.73
C VAL A 406 -12.78 20.17 15.01
N ARG A 407 -11.59 20.46 14.47
CA ARG A 407 -10.92 21.75 14.65
C ARG A 407 -11.70 22.90 13.99
N GLU A 408 -12.19 22.67 12.78
CA GLU A 408 -13.01 23.64 12.06
C GLU A 408 -14.25 24.01 12.87
N VAL A 409 -14.99 23.03 13.38
CA VAL A 409 -16.17 23.26 14.24
C VAL A 409 -15.80 23.95 15.55
N ALA A 410 -14.64 23.67 16.12
CA ALA A 410 -14.15 24.27 17.37
C ALA A 410 -13.50 25.65 17.17
N GLY A 411 -13.33 26.12 15.94
CA GLY A 411 -12.65 27.39 15.64
C GLY A 411 -11.16 27.39 16.01
N ILE A 412 -10.52 26.21 16.07
CA ILE A 412 -9.10 26.06 16.42
C ILE A 412 -8.28 26.10 15.13
N ASN A 413 -7.26 26.98 15.08
CA ASN A 413 -6.30 27.01 13.99
C ASN A 413 -5.69 25.61 13.80
N ASN A 414 -5.63 25.16 12.54
CA ASN A 414 -5.20 23.82 12.20
C ASN A 414 -3.69 23.65 12.43
N PRO A 415 -3.22 22.85 13.43
CA PRO A 415 -1.80 22.53 13.57
C PRO A 415 -1.24 21.60 12.47
N TYR A 416 -2.10 21.03 11.62
CA TYR A 416 -1.71 20.32 10.38
C TYR A 416 -1.83 21.25 9.16
N SER A 417 -1.58 22.55 9.34
CA SER A 417 -1.61 23.55 8.28
C SER A 417 -0.67 23.22 7.11
N ASP A 418 0.33 22.38 7.35
CA ASP A 418 1.31 21.96 6.33
C ASP A 418 0.83 20.79 5.47
N GLU A 419 -0.17 20.01 5.92
CA GLU A 419 -0.71 18.90 5.14
C GLU A 419 -1.65 19.40 4.05
N LEU A 420 -1.42 18.91 2.81
CA LEU A 420 -2.21 19.28 1.65
C LEU A 420 -3.41 18.35 1.48
N THR A 421 -4.55 18.92 1.11
CA THR A 421 -5.69 18.17 0.59
C THR A 421 -5.40 17.64 -0.81
N TRP A 422 -6.17 16.69 -1.30
CA TRP A 422 -6.06 16.21 -2.69
C TRP A 422 -6.09 17.35 -3.69
N LYS A 423 -7.07 18.27 -3.54
CA LYS A 423 -7.23 19.46 -4.41
C LYS A 423 -6.00 20.36 -4.42
N GLU A 424 -5.43 20.59 -3.24
CA GLU A 424 -4.23 21.42 -3.09
C GLU A 424 -2.99 20.72 -3.63
N PHE A 425 -2.84 19.42 -3.38
CA PHE A 425 -1.69 18.64 -3.83
C PHE A 425 -1.57 18.64 -5.36
N TYR A 426 -2.67 18.41 -6.08
CA TYR A 426 -2.63 18.39 -7.54
C TYR A 426 -2.82 19.74 -8.20
N SER A 427 -3.47 20.71 -7.54
CA SER A 427 -3.61 22.11 -7.99
C SER A 427 -4.05 22.26 -9.46
N GLU A 428 -5.01 21.45 -9.92
CA GLU A 428 -5.41 21.32 -11.32
C GLU A 428 -5.61 22.66 -12.03
N LYS A 429 -6.35 23.60 -11.42
CA LYS A 429 -6.60 24.92 -12.01
C LYS A 429 -5.33 25.75 -12.24
N LEU A 430 -4.30 25.59 -11.41
CA LEU A 430 -3.02 26.25 -11.57
C LEU A 430 -2.31 25.73 -12.82
N PHE A 431 -2.24 24.41 -12.95
CA PHE A 431 -1.55 23.76 -14.06
C PHE A 431 -2.30 23.89 -15.39
N ASP A 432 -3.65 23.93 -15.37
CA ASP A 432 -4.44 24.22 -16.58
C ASP A 432 -4.09 25.59 -17.14
N LYS A 433 -4.01 26.63 -16.28
CA LYS A 433 -3.59 27.95 -16.68
C LYS A 433 -2.16 27.98 -17.22
N ILE A 434 -1.23 27.28 -16.57
CA ILE A 434 0.17 27.23 -17.03
C ILE A 434 0.25 26.58 -18.42
N LYS A 435 -0.40 25.44 -18.63
CA LYS A 435 -0.42 24.74 -19.92
C LYS A 435 -0.96 25.62 -21.05
N GLU A 436 -2.03 26.39 -20.77
CA GLU A 436 -2.59 27.33 -21.74
C GLU A 436 -1.58 28.44 -22.09
N ASP A 437 -0.99 29.07 -21.05
CA ASP A 437 -0.08 30.22 -21.24
C ASP A 437 1.21 29.82 -22.00
N ILE A 438 1.75 28.62 -21.77
CA ILE A 438 2.97 28.14 -22.47
C ILE A 438 2.66 27.39 -23.76
N SER A 439 1.38 27.20 -24.12
CA SER A 439 0.93 26.37 -25.25
C SER A 439 1.54 24.97 -25.21
N TYR A 440 1.45 24.30 -24.05
CA TYR A 440 2.06 23.00 -23.79
C TYR A 440 1.52 21.91 -24.71
N ASP A 441 2.42 21.18 -25.41
CA ASP A 441 2.08 20.15 -26.41
C ASP A 441 2.82 18.80 -26.16
N GLY A 442 3.04 18.44 -24.88
CA GLY A 442 3.56 17.12 -24.52
C GLY A 442 5.08 17.06 -24.29
N GLU A 443 5.75 18.19 -24.21
CA GLU A 443 7.19 18.28 -23.96
C GLU A 443 7.58 17.74 -22.58
N TYR A 444 8.76 17.10 -22.49
CA TYR A 444 9.26 16.60 -21.21
C TYR A 444 9.72 17.71 -20.29
N SER A 445 9.36 17.54 -19.03
CA SER A 445 9.62 18.49 -17.96
C SER A 445 10.26 17.81 -16.75
N VAL A 446 10.75 18.60 -15.79
CA VAL A 446 11.15 18.15 -14.47
C VAL A 446 10.53 19.01 -13.37
N ALA A 447 10.33 18.41 -12.18
CA ALA A 447 9.79 19.07 -11.01
C ALA A 447 10.91 19.36 -9.99
N LEU A 448 10.95 20.59 -9.45
CA LEU A 448 11.90 20.98 -8.42
C LEU A 448 11.16 21.43 -7.15
N GLY A 449 11.37 20.70 -6.04
CA GLY A 449 10.77 21.01 -4.74
C GLY A 449 9.41 20.38 -4.48
N TYR A 450 8.93 19.50 -5.35
CA TYR A 450 7.69 18.74 -5.16
C TYR A 450 7.72 17.44 -5.98
N HIS A 451 6.69 16.58 -5.78
CA HIS A 451 6.60 15.32 -6.48
C HIS A 451 6.26 15.50 -7.98
N PRO A 452 7.03 14.92 -8.91
CA PRO A 452 6.72 14.92 -10.34
C PRO A 452 5.30 14.40 -10.66
N ALA A 453 4.76 13.57 -9.80
CA ALA A 453 3.39 13.06 -9.87
C ALA A 453 2.33 14.17 -10.01
N VAL A 454 2.60 15.38 -9.48
CA VAL A 454 1.72 16.54 -9.65
C VAL A 454 1.66 16.96 -11.11
N LEU A 455 2.81 17.01 -11.80
CA LEU A 455 2.87 17.29 -13.24
C LEU A 455 2.14 16.20 -14.04
N ASN A 456 2.46 14.93 -13.76
CA ASN A 456 1.87 13.80 -14.46
C ASN A 456 0.34 13.72 -14.28
N TYR A 457 -0.18 14.04 -13.08
CA TYR A 457 -1.62 14.09 -12.82
C TYR A 457 -2.31 15.14 -13.68
N ASN A 458 -1.62 16.25 -13.96
CA ASN A 458 -2.09 17.37 -14.79
C ASN A 458 -1.77 17.19 -16.29
N GLY A 459 -1.33 16.00 -16.72
CA GLY A 459 -1.06 15.69 -18.11
C GLY A 459 0.24 16.28 -18.66
N ILE A 460 1.18 16.65 -17.80
CA ILE A 460 2.50 17.14 -18.17
C ILE A 460 3.49 15.99 -18.11
N ALA A 461 4.16 15.70 -19.24
CA ALA A 461 5.15 14.64 -19.35
C ALA A 461 6.43 15.00 -18.58
N THR A 462 7.08 13.98 -17.96
CA THR A 462 8.25 14.23 -17.14
C THR A 462 9.41 13.27 -17.42
N LEU A 463 10.63 13.77 -17.26
CA LEU A 463 11.85 12.96 -17.19
C LEU A 463 12.00 12.32 -15.80
N ASP A 464 11.56 12.99 -14.77
CA ASP A 464 11.58 12.50 -13.41
C ASP A 464 10.31 11.70 -13.07
N GLY A 465 10.35 10.98 -11.93
CA GLY A 465 9.18 10.20 -11.51
C GLY A 465 9.50 9.17 -10.44
N TYR A 466 8.45 8.55 -9.93
CA TYR A 466 8.54 7.44 -8.99
C TYR A 466 8.00 6.17 -9.62
N LEU A 467 8.83 5.15 -9.71
CA LEU A 467 8.41 3.79 -10.07
C LEU A 467 9.34 2.78 -9.38
N SER A 468 8.75 1.77 -8.78
CA SER A 468 9.52 0.78 -8.01
C SER A 468 10.38 -0.16 -8.87
N MET A 469 10.13 -0.23 -10.17
CA MET A 469 10.86 -1.06 -11.14
C MET A 469 10.78 -0.38 -12.52
N TYR A 470 11.93 -0.10 -13.10
CA TYR A 470 12.10 0.44 -14.46
C TYR A 470 13.49 0.06 -14.99
N PRO A 471 13.82 0.29 -16.29
CA PRO A 471 15.11 -0.07 -16.88
C PRO A 471 16.29 0.54 -16.13
N GLN A 472 17.32 -0.28 -15.88
CA GLN A 472 18.56 0.18 -15.24
C GLN A 472 19.27 1.23 -16.09
N ALA A 473 19.26 1.10 -17.43
CA ALA A 473 19.85 2.08 -18.34
C ALA A 473 19.27 3.50 -18.14
N TYR A 474 17.94 3.60 -17.97
CA TYR A 474 17.31 4.90 -17.68
C TYR A 474 17.75 5.47 -16.32
N LYS A 475 17.96 4.63 -15.32
CA LYS A 475 18.49 5.08 -14.03
C LYS A 475 19.89 5.67 -14.18
N GLU A 476 20.72 5.12 -15.06
CA GLU A 476 22.08 5.58 -15.33
C GLU A 476 22.08 6.89 -16.10
N GLU A 477 21.21 7.04 -17.11
CA GLU A 477 21.02 8.32 -17.82
C GLU A 477 20.54 9.41 -16.88
N PHE A 478 19.54 9.12 -16.05
CA PHE A 478 19.04 10.08 -15.05
C PHE A 478 20.07 10.40 -13.97
N ALA A 479 20.95 9.44 -13.62
CA ALA A 479 22.07 9.69 -12.70
C ALA A 479 23.04 10.76 -13.24
N ALA A 480 23.29 10.80 -14.56
CA ALA A 480 24.10 11.83 -15.18
C ALA A 480 23.46 13.22 -15.04
N LEU A 481 22.15 13.31 -15.30
CA LEU A 481 21.38 14.55 -15.12
C LEU A 481 21.52 15.16 -13.71
N ILE A 482 21.42 14.33 -12.67
CA ILE A 482 21.43 14.79 -11.27
C ILE A 482 22.82 14.73 -10.62
N ALA A 483 23.86 14.35 -11.34
CA ALA A 483 25.22 14.17 -10.82
C ALA A 483 25.75 15.39 -10.05
N PRO A 484 25.58 16.65 -10.51
CA PRO A 484 26.07 17.83 -9.78
C PRO A 484 25.43 17.98 -8.39
N GLU A 485 24.15 17.69 -8.21
CA GLU A 485 23.52 17.71 -6.88
C GLU A 485 24.02 16.56 -6.01
N MET A 486 24.24 15.36 -6.60
CA MET A 486 24.71 14.18 -5.86
C MET A 486 26.13 14.36 -5.29
N GLU A 487 26.96 15.22 -5.89
CA GLU A 487 28.31 15.53 -5.37
C GLU A 487 28.25 16.30 -4.04
N VAL A 488 27.26 17.18 -3.89
CA VAL A 488 27.12 18.06 -2.71
C VAL A 488 26.06 17.56 -1.72
N ASN A 489 25.32 16.50 -2.05
CA ASN A 489 24.23 15.94 -1.25
C ASN A 489 24.38 14.41 -1.03
N PRO A 490 25.27 14.00 -0.10
CA PRO A 490 25.57 12.58 0.14
C PRO A 490 24.34 11.76 0.57
N GLU A 491 23.39 12.38 1.27
CA GLU A 491 22.15 11.71 1.70
C GLU A 491 21.29 11.30 0.50
N LYS A 492 21.01 12.23 -0.40
CA LYS A 492 20.22 11.95 -1.61
C LYS A 492 21.00 11.05 -2.58
N LYS A 493 22.32 11.18 -2.66
CA LYS A 493 23.18 10.24 -3.39
C LYS A 493 23.00 8.81 -2.89
N ASN A 494 23.12 8.60 -1.58
CA ASN A 494 22.93 7.27 -0.99
C ASN A 494 21.50 6.74 -1.22
N TYR A 495 20.50 7.60 -1.07
CA TYR A 495 19.10 7.26 -1.32
C TYR A 495 18.86 6.82 -2.76
N PHE A 496 19.34 7.59 -3.74
CA PHE A 496 19.18 7.28 -5.16
C PHE A 496 19.99 6.03 -5.58
N THR A 497 21.22 5.88 -5.09
CA THR A 497 22.06 4.73 -5.46
C THR A 497 21.61 3.43 -4.83
N SER A 498 21.19 3.45 -3.54
CA SER A 498 20.81 2.25 -2.81
C SER A 498 19.41 1.72 -3.16
N TRP A 499 18.47 2.62 -3.45
CA TRP A 499 17.09 2.24 -3.79
C TRP A 499 16.68 2.67 -5.21
N GLY A 500 16.84 3.95 -5.56
CA GLY A 500 16.64 4.47 -6.91
C GLY A 500 15.21 4.46 -7.45
N GLY A 501 14.20 4.07 -6.67
CA GLY A 501 12.82 4.05 -7.14
C GLY A 501 12.23 5.44 -7.44
N ARG A 502 12.75 6.50 -6.79
CA ARG A 502 12.47 7.89 -7.11
C ARG A 502 13.63 8.49 -7.89
N ALA A 503 13.46 8.63 -9.20
CA ALA A 503 14.31 9.42 -10.07
C ALA A 503 13.79 10.86 -10.03
N TYR A 504 14.25 11.66 -9.07
CA TYR A 504 13.82 13.04 -8.85
C TYR A 504 14.99 14.01 -9.03
N VAL A 505 14.69 15.21 -9.48
CA VAL A 505 15.61 16.32 -9.41
C VAL A 505 15.65 16.80 -7.95
N PHE A 506 16.58 16.23 -7.19
CA PHE A 506 16.79 16.59 -5.79
C PHE A 506 17.42 17.96 -5.66
N ASN A 507 17.19 18.59 -4.50
CA ASN A 507 17.84 19.84 -4.13
C ASN A 507 18.10 19.83 -2.62
N ARG A 508 19.26 20.28 -2.18
CA ARG A 508 19.62 20.28 -0.75
C ARG A 508 18.91 21.37 0.06
N GLU A 509 18.41 22.40 -0.60
CA GLU A 509 17.77 23.57 0.02
C GLU A 509 16.26 23.45 0.01
N LEU A 510 15.70 22.67 -0.93
CA LEU A 510 14.27 22.50 -1.15
C LEU A 510 13.93 21.01 -1.26
N ASP A 511 13.26 20.44 -0.26
CA ASP A 511 12.85 19.04 -0.31
C ASP A 511 11.69 18.83 -1.29
N PHE A 512 11.54 17.62 -1.80
CA PHE A 512 10.46 17.25 -2.72
C PHE A 512 9.11 16.98 -2.05
N PHE A 513 9.02 17.04 -0.71
CA PHE A 513 7.73 16.98 -0.01
C PHE A 513 7.09 18.37 0.00
N PRO A 514 6.06 18.63 -0.83
CA PRO A 514 5.47 19.94 -0.90
C PRO A 514 4.74 20.26 0.40
N GLN A 515 4.98 21.46 0.90
CA GLN A 515 4.32 22.02 2.07
C GLN A 515 3.45 23.21 1.66
N ARG A 516 2.42 23.50 2.44
CA ARG A 516 1.56 24.67 2.20
C ARG A 516 2.32 25.98 2.34
N TYR A 517 3.31 25.99 3.20
CA TYR A 517 4.17 27.13 3.42
C TYR A 517 5.63 26.68 3.24
N THR A 518 6.34 27.36 2.35
CA THR A 518 7.79 27.24 2.23
C THR A 518 8.41 28.60 2.43
N ASP A 519 9.43 28.67 3.29
CA ASP A 519 10.23 29.88 3.50
C ASP A 519 11.31 30.04 2.42
N VAL A 520 11.49 29.01 1.58
CA VAL A 520 12.51 29.01 0.52
C VAL A 520 11.95 29.71 -0.71
N SER A 521 12.42 30.94 -0.96
CA SER A 521 12.01 31.73 -2.11
C SER A 521 12.92 31.59 -3.33
N GLN A 522 14.18 31.20 -3.12
CA GLN A 522 15.20 31.05 -4.14
C GLN A 522 16.13 29.88 -3.81
N VAL A 523 16.56 29.14 -4.83
CA VAL A 523 17.48 28.00 -4.73
C VAL A 523 18.51 28.02 -5.84
N GLU A 524 19.64 27.37 -5.64
CA GLU A 524 20.56 26.98 -6.68
C GLU A 524 20.18 25.59 -7.19
N MET A 525 19.85 25.47 -8.46
CA MET A 525 19.57 24.18 -9.10
C MET A 525 20.87 23.58 -9.63
N ARG A 526 21.13 22.30 -9.32
CA ARG A 526 22.37 21.61 -9.69
C ARG A 526 22.03 20.39 -10.54
N ILE A 527 21.93 20.61 -11.84
CA ILE A 527 21.77 19.56 -12.87
C ILE A 527 22.84 19.72 -13.93
N ASP A 528 23.06 18.67 -14.70
CA ASP A 528 23.84 18.73 -15.92
C ASP A 528 22.92 19.23 -17.06
N PRO A 529 23.15 20.44 -17.62
CA PRO A 529 22.27 21.00 -18.67
C PRO A 529 22.38 20.28 -20.01
N GLU A 530 23.53 19.67 -20.33
CA GLU A 530 23.72 18.87 -21.53
C GLU A 530 22.91 17.58 -21.42
N ALA A 531 23.02 16.84 -20.31
CA ALA A 531 22.23 15.66 -20.04
C ALA A 531 20.71 15.98 -20.02
N PHE A 532 20.31 17.14 -19.48
CA PHE A 532 18.90 17.58 -19.51
C PHE A 532 18.39 17.74 -20.94
N THR A 533 19.19 18.36 -21.81
CA THR A 533 18.86 18.58 -23.23
C THR A 533 18.84 17.26 -24.00
N ASP A 534 19.84 16.40 -23.81
CA ASP A 534 19.97 15.10 -24.47
C ASP A 534 18.81 14.13 -24.13
N MET A 535 18.32 14.20 -22.89
CA MET A 535 17.11 13.47 -22.47
C MET A 535 15.80 14.09 -23.00
N GLY A 536 15.85 15.19 -23.74
CA GLY A 536 14.68 15.88 -24.30
C GLY A 536 13.95 16.78 -23.30
N GLY A 537 14.64 17.28 -22.27
CA GLY A 537 14.08 18.17 -21.26
C GLY A 537 13.84 19.58 -21.81
N VAL A 538 12.59 20.06 -21.73
CA VAL A 538 12.16 21.37 -22.23
C VAL A 538 11.79 22.33 -21.12
N TYR A 539 11.04 21.88 -20.10
CA TYR A 539 10.58 22.75 -19.03
C TYR A 539 11.09 22.32 -17.66
N VAL A 540 11.35 23.32 -16.83
CA VAL A 540 11.56 23.14 -15.38
C VAL A 540 10.43 23.85 -14.63
N PHE A 541 9.70 23.11 -13.81
CA PHE A 541 8.68 23.63 -12.91
C PHE A 541 9.21 23.61 -11.48
N SER A 542 9.34 24.77 -10.86
CA SER A 542 9.98 24.93 -9.56
C SER A 542 9.06 25.64 -8.55
N LEU A 543 9.10 25.22 -7.28
CA LEU A 543 8.42 25.96 -6.19
C LEU A 543 9.21 27.18 -5.69
N ALA A 544 10.45 27.34 -6.09
CA ALA A 544 11.29 28.49 -5.77
C ALA A 544 11.93 29.06 -7.04
N SER A 545 12.33 30.33 -7.01
CA SER A 545 13.11 30.89 -8.13
C SER A 545 14.51 30.25 -8.20
N ILE A 546 15.02 30.03 -9.41
CA ILE A 546 16.33 29.42 -9.65
C ILE A 546 17.36 30.54 -9.83
N SER A 547 18.34 30.64 -8.92
CA SER A 547 19.32 31.73 -8.87
C SER A 547 20.34 31.67 -9.99
N ASN A 548 20.67 30.45 -10.45
CA ASN A 548 21.67 30.17 -11.49
C ASN A 548 21.03 29.72 -12.82
N SER A 549 19.81 30.16 -13.11
CA SER A 549 19.09 29.76 -14.34
C SER A 549 19.86 30.07 -15.62
N ASP A 550 20.52 31.22 -15.69
CA ASP A 550 21.30 31.63 -16.87
C ASP A 550 22.49 30.70 -17.12
N GLU A 551 23.18 30.24 -16.06
CA GLU A 551 24.29 29.30 -16.15
C GLU A 551 23.84 27.93 -16.67
N LEU A 552 22.60 27.55 -16.37
CA LEU A 552 21.99 26.30 -16.83
C LEU A 552 21.31 26.42 -18.21
N GLY A 553 21.34 27.61 -18.83
CA GLY A 553 20.62 27.85 -20.07
C GLY A 553 19.08 27.80 -19.93
N LEU A 554 18.57 28.12 -18.74
CA LEU A 554 17.15 28.13 -18.43
C LEU A 554 16.58 29.55 -18.51
N VAL A 555 15.69 29.79 -19.46
CA VAL A 555 15.01 31.07 -19.65
C VAL A 555 13.76 31.10 -18.77
N PHE A 556 13.68 32.06 -17.83
CA PHE A 556 12.49 32.27 -17.03
C PHE A 556 11.31 32.72 -17.89
N ILE A 557 10.19 32.02 -17.81
CA ILE A 557 8.96 32.35 -18.54
C ILE A 557 8.07 33.24 -17.65
N ASN A 558 7.60 32.69 -16.52
CA ASN A 558 6.68 33.39 -15.62
C ASN A 558 6.59 32.70 -14.25
N SER A 559 5.99 33.39 -13.28
CA SER A 559 5.57 32.78 -12.02
C SER A 559 4.05 32.81 -11.89
N TYR A 560 3.48 31.70 -11.45
CA TYR A 560 2.04 31.48 -11.39
C TYR A 560 1.58 31.22 -9.96
N VAL A 561 0.45 31.77 -9.62
CA VAL A 561 -0.27 31.54 -8.37
C VAL A 561 -1.75 31.35 -8.64
N ASN A 562 -2.43 30.58 -7.82
CA ASN A 562 -3.87 30.40 -7.88
C ASN A 562 -4.43 30.34 -6.45
N VAL A 563 -5.60 30.92 -6.23
CA VAL A 563 -6.25 30.99 -4.90
C VAL A 563 -6.55 29.60 -4.32
N ASP A 564 -6.76 28.61 -5.17
CA ASP A 564 -7.06 27.22 -4.80
C ASP A 564 -5.80 26.36 -4.63
N SER A 565 -4.60 26.93 -4.83
CA SER A 565 -3.31 26.21 -4.79
C SER A 565 -2.40 26.80 -3.72
N PRO A 566 -1.69 25.98 -2.95
CA PRO A 566 -0.65 26.44 -2.04
C PRO A 566 0.65 26.81 -2.77
N TYR A 567 0.77 26.47 -4.06
CA TYR A 567 1.99 26.62 -4.81
C TYR A 567 2.13 28.00 -5.43
N ARG A 568 3.35 28.53 -5.35
CA ARG A 568 3.85 29.52 -6.30
C ARG A 568 4.78 28.78 -7.27
N MET A 569 4.35 28.65 -8.51
CA MET A 569 5.06 27.88 -9.54
C MET A 569 5.87 28.81 -10.42
N TYR A 570 7.19 28.59 -10.48
CA TYR A 570 8.10 29.24 -11.41
C TYR A 570 8.36 28.31 -12.58
N VAL A 571 8.19 28.80 -13.81
CA VAL A 571 8.35 28.01 -15.03
C VAL A 571 9.52 28.56 -15.83
N TYR A 572 10.43 27.65 -16.18
CA TYR A 572 11.59 27.94 -17.02
C TYR A 572 11.56 27.05 -18.25
N LYS A 573 12.10 27.58 -19.37
CA LYS A 573 12.29 26.84 -20.62
C LYS A 573 13.77 26.66 -20.89
N ASN A 574 14.17 25.48 -21.30
CA ASN A 574 15.51 25.19 -21.79
C ASN A 574 15.76 25.92 -23.11
N ALA A 575 16.76 26.79 -23.14
CA ALA A 575 17.13 27.58 -24.33
C ALA A 575 17.68 26.72 -25.48
N TYR A 576 18.19 25.53 -25.16
CA TYR A 576 18.79 24.58 -26.09
C TYR A 576 17.80 23.52 -26.59
N ALA A 577 16.58 23.48 -26.08
CA ALA A 577 15.55 22.56 -26.53
C ALA A 577 15.03 23.01 -27.91
N ASN A 578 15.00 22.10 -28.87
CA ASN A 578 14.52 22.32 -30.22
C ASN A 578 12.99 22.39 -30.30
#